data_4188b5af18673bd57095b6bcc253e4c2
#
_entry.id   4188b5af18673bd57095b6bcc253e4c2
#
_cell.length_a   1.000
_cell.length_b   1.000
_cell.length_c   1.000
_cell.angle_alpha   90.00
_cell.angle_beta   90.00
_cell.angle_gamma   90.00
#
_symmetry.space_group_name_H-M   'P 1'
#
loop_
_entity.id
_entity.type
_entity.pdbx_description
1 polymer ?
#
loop_
_entity_poly.entity_id
_entity_poly.type
_entity_poly.pdbx_seq_one_letter_code
_entity_poly.pdbx_strand_id
1 'polypeptide(L)'
;MNLPDSARRFGVGVLAAVALGLSGCDRGTDLPAGATPGEISFSILSAQGQASSGPLWQPLLEDMSKAIGVPVEPHFASSYAILVEDMKQGRTQVAWFSAQPAITAMETAGAEMLARTVNQDGADSYRSVLIAKRGSGLTLNDVLACGQRYSFGIGDAQSTSGTLVPMTFLFNPRGIQPEICFRSVKPGNHETNAFEVAAGVLDVATSNSVTLEALGRRNPVIAGQVEPIWQSPPIPEGGILVRGDLDPALKEKIRSFFLTYGQGGGAEGDRQRRVLAALSYSRFSAADDNYLDPVRELMADQALAAARAKGDAAGVAAAQRDLQALRARREVQP
;
A
#
# COMPACT_ATOMS: atom_id res chain seq x y z
N MET A 1 -26.74 72.76 37.91
CA MET A 1 -28.14 73.10 38.06
C MET A 1 -28.97 71.83 37.76
N ASN A 2 -29.40 71.25 38.84
CA ASN A 2 -30.53 70.30 39.01
C ASN A 2 -30.71 69.12 38.11
N LEU A 3 -30.50 67.93 38.75
CA LEU A 3 -31.26 66.71 38.60
C LEU A 3 -32.78 66.92 38.89
N PRO A 4 -33.71 66.01 38.48
CA PRO A 4 -33.95 64.89 39.30
C PRO A 4 -34.33 63.55 38.57
N ASP A 5 -34.03 62.49 39.30
CA ASP A 5 -34.64 61.16 39.51
C ASP A 5 -36.04 60.83 38.93
N SER A 6 -36.14 59.61 38.46
CA SER A 6 -37.14 58.61 38.93
C SER A 6 -36.99 57.26 38.19
N ALA A 7 -36.51 56.29 38.81
CA ALA A 7 -37.06 55.08 39.46
C ALA A 7 -38.05 54.21 38.65
N ARG A 8 -37.69 52.86 38.64
CA ARG A 8 -38.52 51.64 38.62
C ARG A 8 -38.94 51.10 37.25
N ARG A 9 -38.64 49.88 36.91
CA ARG A 9 -39.15 48.61 37.50
C ARG A 9 -38.45 47.39 36.91
N PHE A 10 -38.26 46.41 37.75
CA PHE A 10 -37.85 45.01 37.50
C PHE A 10 -38.65 44.32 36.40
N GLY A 11 -37.93 43.63 35.50
CA GLY A 11 -38.45 42.59 34.62
C GLY A 11 -37.41 41.48 34.53
N VAL A 12 -37.59 40.40 35.34
CA VAL A 12 -36.82 39.17 35.29
C VAL A 12 -37.26 38.43 34.04
N GLY A 13 -36.46 38.48 33.01
CA GLY A 13 -36.58 37.65 31.81
C GLY A 13 -35.65 36.46 31.93
N VAL A 14 -36.21 35.29 32.17
CA VAL A 14 -35.54 34.01 32.14
C VAL A 14 -35.17 33.71 30.68
N LEU A 15 -33.92 33.91 30.32
CA LEU A 15 -33.33 33.41 29.05
C LEU A 15 -32.97 31.94 29.25
N ALA A 16 -33.83 31.04 28.75
CA ALA A 16 -33.52 29.66 28.56
C ALA A 16 -32.46 29.55 27.42
N ALA A 17 -31.21 29.37 27.80
CA ALA A 17 -30.14 29.07 26.86
C ALA A 17 -30.34 27.60 26.41
N VAL A 18 -30.89 27.42 25.20
CA VAL A 18 -30.89 26.13 24.50
C VAL A 18 -29.48 25.94 24.01
N ALA A 19 -28.66 25.19 24.76
CA ALA A 19 -27.38 24.68 24.31
C ALA A 19 -27.65 23.58 23.28
N LEU A 20 -27.62 23.96 21.98
CA LEU A 20 -27.49 22.99 20.89
C LEU A 20 -26.07 22.42 20.99
N GLY A 21 -25.97 21.27 21.61
CA GLY A 21 -24.75 20.45 21.60
C GLY A 21 -24.50 19.94 20.18
N LEU A 22 -23.63 20.62 19.44
CA LEU A 22 -22.96 20.08 18.27
C LEU A 22 -21.91 19.05 18.75
N SER A 23 -22.39 17.88 19.17
CA SER A 23 -21.54 16.71 19.33
C SER A 23 -21.38 16.07 17.94
N GLY A 24 -20.52 16.65 17.13
CA GLY A 24 -19.91 15.99 15.99
C GLY A 24 -18.95 14.94 16.53
N CYS A 25 -19.45 13.81 17.00
CA CYS A 25 -18.62 12.65 17.23
C CYS A 25 -18.24 12.08 15.86
N ASP A 26 -17.00 12.26 15.52
CA ASP A 26 -16.29 11.39 14.58
C ASP A 26 -16.33 9.97 15.20
N ARG A 27 -17.36 9.20 14.83
CA ARG A 27 -17.51 7.82 15.26
C ARG A 27 -16.61 6.96 14.39
N GLY A 28 -15.33 6.86 14.78
CA GLY A 28 -14.63 5.62 14.54
C GLY A 28 -15.51 4.51 15.13
N THR A 29 -16.07 3.65 14.30
CA THR A 29 -16.92 2.55 14.75
C THR A 29 -16.01 1.50 15.37
N ASP A 30 -15.73 1.61 16.67
CA ASP A 30 -15.26 0.48 17.47
C ASP A 30 -16.37 -0.56 17.49
N LEU A 31 -16.35 -1.43 16.49
CA LEU A 31 -17.24 -2.59 16.48
C LEU A 31 -16.79 -3.53 17.59
N PRO A 32 -17.71 -4.11 18.37
CA PRO A 32 -17.37 -5.21 19.27
C PRO A 32 -16.66 -6.31 18.47
N ALA A 33 -15.61 -6.93 19.05
CA ALA A 33 -14.94 -8.06 18.43
C ALA A 33 -15.93 -9.13 18.01
N GLY A 34 -15.86 -9.59 16.75
CA GLY A 34 -16.80 -10.54 16.16
C GLY A 34 -18.11 -9.94 15.62
N ALA A 35 -18.24 -8.61 15.57
CA ALA A 35 -19.39 -7.98 14.94
C ALA A 35 -19.27 -7.97 13.41
N THR A 36 -20.41 -8.15 12.73
CA THR A 36 -20.54 -7.92 11.31
C THR A 36 -20.83 -6.43 11.08
N PRO A 37 -19.97 -5.68 10.40
CA PRO A 37 -20.25 -4.28 10.09
C PRO A 37 -21.44 -4.17 9.12
N GLY A 38 -22.19 -3.06 9.19
CA GLY A 38 -23.25 -2.77 8.23
C GLY A 38 -22.75 -2.50 6.81
N GLU A 39 -21.48 -2.16 6.68
CA GLU A 39 -20.76 -1.86 5.43
C GLU A 39 -19.29 -2.22 5.58
N ILE A 40 -18.66 -2.70 4.52
CA ILE A 40 -17.22 -2.95 4.42
C ILE A 40 -16.57 -1.80 3.65
N SER A 41 -15.63 -1.09 4.29
CA SER A 41 -14.69 -0.23 3.59
C SER A 41 -13.54 -1.06 3.07
N PHE A 42 -13.38 -1.11 1.73
CA PHE A 42 -12.27 -1.78 1.06
C PHE A 42 -11.24 -0.75 0.63
N SER A 43 -10.08 -0.75 1.26
CA SER A 43 -9.05 0.23 0.96
C SER A 43 -8.10 -0.21 -0.14
N ILE A 44 -7.79 0.75 -0.98
CA ILE A 44 -6.89 0.61 -2.12
C ILE A 44 -5.87 1.74 -2.03
N LEU A 45 -4.57 1.41 -2.07
CA LEU A 45 -3.59 2.44 -2.28
C LEU A 45 -3.70 2.94 -3.72
N SER A 46 -3.77 4.25 -3.87
CA SER A 46 -3.67 4.89 -5.18
C SER A 46 -2.25 4.82 -5.77
N ALA A 47 -1.66 3.61 -5.81
CA ALA A 47 -0.33 3.41 -6.41
C ALA A 47 -0.30 3.77 -7.91
N GLN A 48 -1.47 3.86 -8.51
CA GLN A 48 -1.68 4.24 -9.92
C GLN A 48 -2.53 5.52 -10.06
N GLY A 49 -2.79 6.23 -8.93
CA GLY A 49 -3.75 7.33 -8.91
C GLY A 49 -5.21 6.85 -8.70
N GLN A 50 -5.98 7.57 -7.89
CA GLN A 50 -7.38 7.23 -7.57
C GLN A 50 -8.25 7.15 -8.84
N ALA A 51 -8.05 8.07 -9.79
CA ALA A 51 -8.82 8.12 -11.02
C ALA A 51 -8.59 6.90 -11.95
N SER A 52 -7.41 6.28 -11.89
CA SER A 52 -7.10 5.10 -12.72
C SER A 52 -7.39 3.78 -12.00
N SER A 53 -7.27 3.72 -10.67
CA SER A 53 -7.49 2.48 -9.89
C SER A 53 -8.97 2.21 -9.61
N GLY A 54 -9.76 3.23 -9.28
CA GLY A 54 -11.16 3.08 -8.89
C GLY A 54 -11.99 2.26 -9.88
N PRO A 55 -12.07 2.66 -11.16
CA PRO A 55 -12.85 1.93 -12.16
C PRO A 55 -12.42 0.49 -12.38
N LEU A 56 -11.15 0.15 -12.09
CA LEU A 56 -10.62 -1.21 -12.23
C LEU A 56 -11.08 -2.13 -11.09
N TRP A 57 -11.15 -1.60 -9.88
CA TRP A 57 -11.57 -2.36 -8.69
C TRP A 57 -13.07 -2.45 -8.53
N GLN A 58 -13.83 -1.46 -9.02
CA GLN A 58 -15.27 -1.35 -8.84
C GLN A 58 -16.04 -2.65 -9.16
N PRO A 59 -15.82 -3.32 -10.33
CA PRO A 59 -16.58 -4.53 -10.65
C PRO A 59 -16.31 -5.69 -9.68
N LEU A 60 -15.07 -5.81 -9.16
CA LEU A 60 -14.72 -6.83 -8.18
C LEU A 60 -15.39 -6.54 -6.83
N LEU A 61 -15.44 -5.28 -6.39
CA LEU A 61 -16.07 -4.89 -5.13
C LEU A 61 -17.59 -5.05 -5.16
N GLU A 62 -18.23 -4.78 -6.31
CA GLU A 62 -19.65 -5.06 -6.51
C GLU A 62 -19.96 -6.56 -6.43
N ASP A 63 -19.12 -7.40 -7.00
CA ASP A 63 -19.27 -8.85 -6.92
C ASP A 63 -19.00 -9.36 -5.49
N MET A 64 -18.01 -8.78 -4.81
CA MET A 64 -17.74 -9.08 -3.40
C MET A 64 -18.96 -8.74 -2.53
N SER A 65 -19.53 -7.54 -2.70
CA SER A 65 -20.73 -7.11 -1.97
C SER A 65 -21.87 -8.10 -2.11
N LYS A 66 -22.14 -8.57 -3.34
CA LYS A 66 -23.18 -9.59 -3.61
C LYS A 66 -22.86 -10.93 -2.93
N ALA A 67 -21.59 -11.34 -2.99
CA ALA A 67 -21.17 -12.65 -2.48
C ALA A 67 -21.21 -12.74 -0.95
N ILE A 68 -20.81 -11.67 -0.25
CA ILE A 68 -20.77 -11.66 1.22
C ILE A 68 -22.09 -11.18 1.86
N GLY A 69 -22.96 -10.52 1.07
CA GLY A 69 -24.25 -9.99 1.54
C GLY A 69 -24.13 -8.72 2.38
N VAL A 70 -23.01 -7.99 2.27
CA VAL A 70 -22.75 -6.71 2.95
C VAL A 70 -22.26 -5.72 1.92
N PRO A 71 -22.73 -4.45 1.89
CA PRO A 71 -22.20 -3.41 1.01
C PRO A 71 -20.67 -3.28 1.14
N VAL A 72 -19.98 -3.14 0.02
CA VAL A 72 -18.53 -2.95 -0.01
C VAL A 72 -18.23 -1.68 -0.78
N GLU A 73 -17.66 -0.69 -0.10
CA GLU A 73 -17.36 0.62 -0.66
C GLU A 73 -15.83 0.82 -0.79
N PRO A 74 -15.35 1.33 -1.93
CA PRO A 74 -13.94 1.62 -2.10
C PRO A 74 -13.51 2.84 -1.28
N HIS A 75 -12.41 2.71 -0.58
CA HIS A 75 -11.72 3.81 0.09
C HIS A 75 -10.31 3.95 -0.50
N PHE A 76 -9.88 5.20 -0.79
CA PHE A 76 -8.59 5.45 -1.42
C PHE A 76 -7.66 6.18 -0.47
N ALA A 77 -6.58 5.50 -0.06
CA ALA A 77 -5.53 6.09 0.75
C ALA A 77 -4.44 6.71 -0.13
N SER A 78 -3.91 7.86 0.30
CA SER A 78 -2.83 8.55 -0.40
C SER A 78 -1.44 8.02 -0.08
N SER A 79 -1.30 7.21 0.99
CA SER A 79 -0.05 6.55 1.39
C SER A 79 -0.34 5.23 2.09
N TYR A 80 0.65 4.35 2.13
CA TYR A 80 0.56 3.10 2.90
C TYR A 80 0.44 3.34 4.41
N ALA A 81 1.08 4.39 4.93
CA ALA A 81 0.97 4.74 6.34
C ALA A 81 -0.48 5.09 6.73
N ILE A 82 -1.19 5.85 5.89
CA ILE A 82 -2.60 6.15 6.10
C ILE A 82 -3.44 4.87 6.03
N LEU A 83 -3.19 4.02 5.04
CA LEU A 83 -3.93 2.77 4.86
C LEU A 83 -3.79 1.82 6.06
N VAL A 84 -2.58 1.68 6.62
CA VAL A 84 -2.34 0.91 7.86
C VAL A 84 -3.05 1.54 9.05
N GLU A 85 -2.98 2.87 9.19
CA GLU A 85 -3.63 3.58 10.30
C GLU A 85 -5.16 3.53 10.19
N ASP A 86 -5.72 3.60 8.96
CA ASP A 86 -7.16 3.43 8.73
C ASP A 86 -7.65 2.03 9.13
N MET A 87 -6.87 1.00 8.85
CA MET A 87 -7.17 -0.37 9.27
C MET A 87 -7.08 -0.51 10.80
N LYS A 88 -6.05 0.04 11.43
CA LYS A 88 -5.86 0.04 12.88
C LYS A 88 -7.01 0.74 13.61
N GLN A 89 -7.50 1.86 13.07
CA GLN A 89 -8.59 2.65 13.65
C GLN A 89 -10.00 2.18 13.22
N GLY A 90 -10.12 1.08 12.48
CA GLY A 90 -11.41 0.52 12.07
C GLY A 90 -12.10 1.29 10.94
N ARG A 91 -11.46 2.26 10.31
CA ARG A 91 -12.02 2.97 9.15
C ARG A 91 -12.01 2.13 7.89
N THR A 92 -11.15 1.11 7.84
CA THR A 92 -11.06 0.11 6.78
C THR A 92 -11.13 -1.29 7.37
N GLN A 93 -11.93 -2.17 6.78
CA GLN A 93 -12.09 -3.55 7.21
C GLN A 93 -11.30 -4.52 6.35
N VAL A 94 -11.19 -4.24 5.06
CA VAL A 94 -10.47 -5.05 4.08
C VAL A 94 -9.60 -4.14 3.23
N ALA A 95 -8.42 -4.60 2.83
CA ALA A 95 -7.54 -3.82 1.96
C ALA A 95 -6.62 -4.71 1.12
N TRP A 96 -6.20 -4.18 -0.02
CA TRP A 96 -5.03 -4.70 -0.73
C TRP A 96 -3.77 -3.97 -0.27
N PHE A 97 -2.74 -4.74 0.09
CA PHE A 97 -1.44 -4.21 0.49
C PHE A 97 -0.31 -4.85 -0.34
N SER A 98 0.74 -4.08 -0.64
CA SER A 98 2.02 -4.68 -1.01
C SER A 98 2.68 -5.31 0.24
N ALA A 99 3.71 -6.11 0.06
CA ALA A 99 4.24 -6.99 1.12
C ALA A 99 4.71 -6.24 2.39
N GLN A 100 5.48 -5.16 2.27
CA GLN A 100 5.98 -4.43 3.45
C GLN A 100 4.86 -3.82 4.29
N PRO A 101 3.92 -3.02 3.74
CA PRO A 101 2.82 -2.49 4.55
C PRO A 101 1.82 -3.56 4.99
N ALA A 102 1.72 -4.71 4.29
CA ALA A 102 0.99 -5.87 4.78
C ALA A 102 1.57 -6.37 6.11
N ILE A 103 2.88 -6.59 6.18
CA ILE A 103 3.58 -6.98 7.41
C ILE A 103 3.32 -5.95 8.51
N THR A 104 3.48 -4.65 8.20
CA THR A 104 3.22 -3.58 9.17
C THR A 104 1.77 -3.61 9.67
N ALA A 105 0.79 -3.84 8.81
CA ALA A 105 -0.63 -3.94 9.21
C ALA A 105 -0.88 -5.19 10.09
N MET A 106 -0.26 -6.33 9.77
CA MET A 106 -0.36 -7.54 10.60
C MET A 106 0.21 -7.31 12.00
N GLU A 107 1.37 -6.65 12.10
CA GLU A 107 2.07 -6.40 13.37
C GLU A 107 1.43 -5.30 14.22
N THR A 108 0.89 -4.23 13.59
CA THR A 108 0.47 -3.03 14.32
C THR A 108 -1.04 -2.79 14.36
N ALA A 109 -1.78 -3.39 13.42
CA ALA A 109 -3.24 -3.28 13.33
C ALA A 109 -3.96 -4.62 13.53
N GLY A 110 -3.24 -5.72 13.83
CA GLY A 110 -3.82 -7.04 14.02
C GLY A 110 -4.52 -7.58 12.76
N ALA A 111 -4.06 -7.19 11.58
CA ALA A 111 -4.60 -7.66 10.32
C ALA A 111 -4.21 -9.12 10.04
N GLU A 112 -5.04 -9.82 9.27
CA GLU A 112 -4.81 -11.19 8.80
C GLU A 112 -4.78 -11.21 7.28
N MET A 113 -3.82 -11.91 6.67
CA MET A 113 -3.77 -12.09 5.23
C MET A 113 -4.70 -13.24 4.82
N LEU A 114 -5.69 -12.95 3.98
CA LEU A 114 -6.65 -13.94 3.49
C LEU A 114 -6.22 -14.58 2.16
N ALA A 115 -5.63 -13.79 1.27
CA ALA A 115 -5.24 -14.25 -0.05
C ALA A 115 -4.10 -13.40 -0.60
N ARG A 116 -3.23 -14.00 -1.40
CA ARG A 116 -2.22 -13.30 -2.20
C ARG A 116 -2.69 -13.14 -3.64
N THR A 117 -2.20 -12.12 -4.31
CA THR A 117 -2.42 -11.93 -5.74
C THR A 117 -1.46 -12.80 -6.56
N VAL A 118 -1.92 -13.27 -7.72
CA VAL A 118 -1.12 -13.98 -8.71
C VAL A 118 -1.23 -13.23 -10.03
N ASN A 119 -0.10 -12.89 -10.62
CA ASN A 119 0.01 -12.12 -11.84
C ASN A 119 -0.55 -12.86 -13.06
N GLN A 120 -0.73 -12.17 -14.18
CA GLN A 120 -1.27 -12.76 -15.40
C GLN A 120 -0.42 -13.87 -16.00
N ASP A 121 0.88 -13.83 -15.81
CA ASP A 121 1.83 -14.88 -16.21
C ASP A 121 1.81 -16.10 -15.26
N GLY A 122 1.03 -16.06 -14.20
CA GLY A 122 0.94 -17.10 -13.18
C GLY A 122 1.95 -16.97 -12.04
N ALA A 123 2.86 -15.98 -12.07
CA ALA A 123 3.81 -15.75 -11.00
C ALA A 123 3.10 -15.10 -9.79
N ASP A 124 3.54 -15.45 -8.60
CA ASP A 124 3.17 -14.82 -7.33
C ASP A 124 4.28 -13.91 -6.80
N SER A 125 5.12 -13.46 -7.70
CA SER A 125 6.24 -12.57 -7.46
C SER A 125 6.38 -11.55 -8.57
N TYR A 126 7.02 -10.43 -8.26
CA TYR A 126 7.31 -9.36 -9.19
C TYR A 126 8.70 -8.77 -8.90
N ARG A 127 9.11 -7.75 -9.65
CA ARG A 127 10.43 -7.13 -9.49
C ARG A 127 10.32 -5.64 -9.27
N SER A 128 11.11 -5.10 -8.35
CA SER A 128 11.43 -3.69 -8.31
C SER A 128 12.32 -3.35 -9.50
N VAL A 129 12.12 -2.21 -10.11
CA VAL A 129 12.93 -1.72 -11.22
C VAL A 129 13.35 -0.27 -10.99
N LEU A 130 14.53 0.07 -11.49
CA LEU A 130 14.95 1.44 -11.69
C LEU A 130 14.78 1.76 -13.18
N ILE A 131 14.02 2.80 -13.50
CA ILE A 131 13.70 3.19 -14.86
C ILE A 131 14.36 4.51 -15.25
N ALA A 132 14.76 4.62 -16.49
CA ALA A 132 15.23 5.85 -17.14
C ALA A 132 14.46 6.07 -18.45
N LYS A 133 14.60 7.27 -19.02
CA LYS A 133 14.03 7.56 -20.35
C LYS A 133 14.74 6.72 -21.41
N ARG A 134 13.97 6.03 -22.22
CA ARG A 134 14.50 5.22 -23.34
C ARG A 134 15.33 6.08 -24.30
N GLY A 135 16.49 5.57 -24.64
CA GLY A 135 17.41 6.27 -25.53
C GLY A 135 18.18 7.42 -24.89
N SER A 136 18.06 7.65 -23.59
CA SER A 136 18.87 8.64 -22.86
C SER A 136 20.34 8.24 -22.75
N GLY A 137 20.65 6.95 -22.93
CA GLY A 137 21.98 6.40 -22.69
C GLY A 137 22.36 6.29 -21.21
N LEU A 138 21.45 6.62 -20.30
CA LEU A 138 21.69 6.57 -18.85
C LEU A 138 21.79 5.12 -18.38
N THR A 139 22.93 4.78 -17.78
CA THR A 139 23.20 3.45 -17.22
C THR A 139 23.06 3.44 -15.71
N LEU A 140 22.93 2.23 -15.13
CA LEU A 140 22.95 2.07 -13.68
C LEU A 140 24.24 2.64 -13.05
N ASN A 141 25.40 2.44 -13.69
CA ASN A 141 26.68 2.96 -13.18
C ASN A 141 26.71 4.49 -13.14
N ASP A 142 26.12 5.17 -14.13
CA ASP A 142 26.02 6.62 -14.13
C ASP A 142 25.17 7.14 -12.96
N VAL A 143 24.07 6.44 -12.67
CA VAL A 143 23.18 6.76 -11.54
C VAL A 143 23.90 6.57 -10.21
N LEU A 144 24.61 5.45 -10.04
CA LEU A 144 25.31 5.09 -8.80
C LEU A 144 26.60 5.90 -8.59
N ALA A 145 27.11 6.57 -9.60
CA ALA A 145 28.24 7.50 -9.46
C ALA A 145 27.88 8.77 -8.68
N CYS A 146 26.60 9.02 -8.42
CA CYS A 146 26.10 10.15 -7.64
C CYS A 146 26.52 11.53 -8.21
N GLY A 147 26.88 12.47 -7.29
CA GLY A 147 27.37 13.80 -7.67
C GLY A 147 26.26 14.81 -7.99
N GLN A 148 25.03 14.57 -7.49
CA GLN A 148 23.86 15.46 -7.62
C GLN A 148 23.52 15.85 -9.07
N ARG A 149 23.77 14.93 -10.01
CA ARG A 149 23.54 15.17 -11.44
C ARG A 149 22.10 14.94 -11.86
N TYR A 150 21.45 13.96 -11.26
CA TYR A 150 20.15 13.46 -11.71
C TYR A 150 19.04 13.76 -10.69
N SER A 151 17.83 14.00 -11.17
CA SER A 151 16.61 13.99 -10.41
C SER A 151 16.09 12.56 -10.24
N PHE A 152 15.63 12.20 -9.06
CA PHE A 152 15.22 10.84 -8.70
C PHE A 152 13.79 10.79 -8.17
N GLY A 153 12.98 9.92 -8.75
CA GLY A 153 11.65 9.55 -8.25
C GLY A 153 11.73 8.31 -7.36
N ILE A 154 11.38 8.44 -6.09
CA ILE A 154 11.31 7.31 -5.15
C ILE A 154 9.84 6.94 -4.88
N GLY A 155 9.56 5.71 -4.48
CA GLY A 155 8.24 5.27 -4.09
C GLY A 155 7.79 5.84 -2.74
N ASP A 156 6.54 5.51 -2.33
CA ASP A 156 6.08 5.74 -0.96
C ASP A 156 7.06 5.12 0.05
N ALA A 157 7.23 5.74 1.22
CA ALA A 157 8.19 5.31 2.23
C ALA A 157 8.01 3.85 2.69
N GLN A 158 6.79 3.33 2.66
CA GLN A 158 6.47 1.93 2.97
C GLN A 158 6.29 1.05 1.73
N SER A 159 6.60 1.56 0.53
CA SER A 159 6.50 0.76 -0.69
C SER A 159 7.57 -0.32 -0.73
N THR A 160 7.16 -1.58 -0.84
CA THR A 160 8.08 -2.71 -1.00
C THR A 160 9.01 -2.53 -2.20
N SER A 161 8.45 -2.36 -3.40
CA SER A 161 9.24 -2.24 -4.63
C SER A 161 9.73 -0.82 -4.92
N GLY A 162 9.02 0.21 -4.41
CA GLY A 162 9.37 1.59 -4.67
C GLY A 162 10.47 2.14 -3.77
N THR A 163 10.66 1.53 -2.58
CA THR A 163 11.58 2.04 -1.56
C THR A 163 12.37 0.95 -0.87
N LEU A 164 11.74 -0.02 -0.18
CA LEU A 164 12.47 -1.03 0.59
C LEU A 164 13.49 -1.78 -0.26
N VAL A 165 13.04 -2.35 -1.37
CA VAL A 165 13.87 -3.20 -2.24
C VAL A 165 15.03 -2.45 -2.90
N PRO A 166 14.82 -1.27 -3.56
CA PRO A 166 15.95 -0.52 -4.09
C PRO A 166 16.91 -0.01 -3.00
N MET A 167 16.41 0.34 -1.81
CA MET A 167 17.29 0.70 -0.69
C MET A 167 18.14 -0.50 -0.27
N THR A 168 17.54 -1.69 -0.09
CA THR A 168 18.26 -2.88 0.41
C THR A 168 19.23 -3.46 -0.60
N PHE A 169 18.86 -3.55 -1.88
CA PHE A 169 19.71 -4.22 -2.90
C PHE A 169 20.64 -3.27 -3.65
N LEU A 170 20.27 -1.99 -3.75
CA LEU A 170 20.98 -1.08 -4.62
C LEU A 170 21.76 0.00 -3.86
N PHE A 171 21.11 0.76 -2.99
CA PHE A 171 21.68 1.94 -2.36
C PHE A 171 22.46 1.63 -1.07
N ASN A 172 21.85 0.95 -0.09
CA ASN A 172 22.47 0.69 1.21
C ASN A 172 23.80 -0.09 1.12
N PRO A 173 23.92 -1.16 0.27
CA PRO A 173 25.19 -1.88 0.16
C PRO A 173 26.36 -1.03 -0.36
N ARG A 174 26.06 0.12 -0.98
CA ARG A 174 27.03 1.08 -1.51
C ARG A 174 27.20 2.31 -0.65
N GLY A 175 26.51 2.36 0.51
CA GLY A 175 26.50 3.55 1.36
C GLY A 175 25.85 4.78 0.73
N ILE A 176 25.03 4.58 -0.29
CA ILE A 176 24.37 5.68 -1.02
C ILE A 176 23.11 6.10 -0.25
N GLN A 177 23.03 7.38 0.07
CA GLN A 177 21.83 8.06 0.56
C GLN A 177 21.24 8.86 -0.61
N PRO A 178 20.01 8.55 -1.05
CA PRO A 178 19.42 9.21 -2.23
C PRO A 178 19.41 10.73 -2.12
N GLU A 179 19.10 11.29 -0.95
CA GLU A 179 19.02 12.73 -0.70
C GLU A 179 20.37 13.45 -0.89
N ILE A 180 21.48 12.72 -0.72
CA ILE A 180 22.84 13.24 -0.92
C ILE A 180 23.32 12.95 -2.35
N CYS A 181 22.95 11.78 -2.89
CA CYS A 181 23.41 11.31 -4.18
C CYS A 181 22.79 12.08 -5.36
N PHE A 182 21.49 12.34 -5.28
CA PHE A 182 20.70 12.95 -6.35
C PHE A 182 20.57 14.47 -6.19
N ARG A 183 20.36 15.19 -7.30
CA ARG A 183 20.07 16.62 -7.32
C ARG A 183 18.76 16.93 -6.59
N SER A 184 17.78 16.07 -6.73
CA SER A 184 16.50 16.12 -6.05
C SER A 184 15.92 14.73 -5.92
N VAL A 185 15.20 14.48 -4.80
CA VAL A 185 14.44 13.25 -4.57
C VAL A 185 12.98 13.63 -4.41
N LYS A 186 12.11 13.01 -5.21
CA LYS A 186 10.68 13.27 -5.21
C LYS A 186 9.91 11.99 -4.92
N PRO A 187 9.15 11.92 -3.82
CA PRO A 187 8.23 10.81 -3.60
C PRO A 187 7.11 10.79 -4.64
N GLY A 188 6.79 9.61 -5.16
CA GLY A 188 5.73 9.41 -6.14
C GLY A 188 5.19 7.98 -6.12
N ASN A 189 4.13 7.72 -6.87
CA ASN A 189 3.70 6.36 -7.14
C ASN A 189 4.37 5.83 -8.42
N HIS A 190 4.30 4.52 -8.65
CA HIS A 190 4.98 3.86 -9.75
C HIS A 190 4.57 4.38 -11.13
N GLU A 191 3.27 4.67 -11.33
CA GLU A 191 2.75 5.17 -12.59
C GLU A 191 3.18 6.63 -12.83
N THR A 192 3.03 7.49 -11.81
CA THR A 192 3.50 8.88 -11.86
C THR A 192 5.00 8.94 -12.15
N ASN A 193 5.81 8.11 -11.50
CA ASN A 193 7.23 8.01 -11.74
C ASN A 193 7.54 7.67 -13.20
N ALA A 194 6.81 6.70 -13.78
CA ALA A 194 6.98 6.32 -15.18
C ALA A 194 6.59 7.47 -16.14
N PHE A 195 5.49 8.18 -15.87
CA PHE A 195 5.08 9.35 -16.65
C PHE A 195 6.10 10.50 -16.57
N GLU A 196 6.62 10.79 -15.38
CA GLU A 196 7.58 11.87 -15.18
C GLU A 196 8.95 11.57 -15.83
N VAL A 197 9.37 10.30 -15.80
CA VAL A 197 10.57 9.86 -16.54
C VAL A 197 10.35 9.96 -18.06
N ALA A 198 9.23 9.48 -18.57
CA ALA A 198 8.89 9.60 -20.00
C ALA A 198 8.86 11.05 -20.46
N ALA A 199 8.29 11.95 -19.65
CA ALA A 199 8.23 13.38 -19.92
C ALA A 199 9.59 14.10 -19.74
N GLY A 200 10.60 13.47 -19.15
CA GLY A 200 11.89 14.08 -18.85
C GLY A 200 11.86 15.04 -17.65
N VAL A 201 10.84 14.96 -16.80
CA VAL A 201 10.76 15.69 -15.52
C VAL A 201 11.67 15.04 -14.48
N LEU A 202 11.73 13.71 -14.49
CA LEU A 202 12.69 12.93 -13.72
C LEU A 202 13.70 12.28 -14.67
N ASP A 203 14.96 12.23 -14.26
CA ASP A 203 16.02 11.53 -15.01
C ASP A 203 15.93 10.01 -14.76
N VAL A 204 15.62 9.61 -13.53
CA VAL A 204 15.54 8.22 -13.09
C VAL A 204 14.48 8.08 -11.99
N ALA A 205 13.83 6.92 -11.93
CA ALA A 205 12.85 6.65 -10.87
C ALA A 205 12.71 5.16 -10.55
N THR A 206 12.18 4.86 -9.36
CA THR A 206 11.74 3.52 -9.01
C THR A 206 10.35 3.23 -9.56
N SER A 207 10.15 2.00 -10.02
CA SER A 207 8.87 1.44 -10.44
C SER A 207 8.86 -0.08 -10.14
N ASN A 208 7.96 -0.83 -10.78
CA ASN A 208 7.96 -2.29 -10.71
C ASN A 208 7.51 -2.92 -12.04
N SER A 209 7.80 -4.21 -12.21
CA SER A 209 7.50 -4.95 -13.44
C SER A 209 6.01 -4.97 -13.76
N VAL A 210 5.13 -5.19 -12.77
CA VAL A 210 3.67 -5.25 -12.97
C VAL A 210 3.10 -3.91 -13.43
N THR A 211 3.58 -2.80 -12.84
CA THR A 211 3.16 -1.46 -13.28
C THR A 211 3.60 -1.17 -14.72
N LEU A 212 4.83 -1.54 -15.09
CA LEU A 212 5.31 -1.34 -16.47
C LEU A 212 4.53 -2.17 -17.49
N GLU A 213 4.22 -3.42 -17.16
CA GLU A 213 3.38 -4.28 -18.00
C GLU A 213 1.96 -3.73 -18.15
N ALA A 214 1.34 -3.31 -17.03
CA ALA A 214 0.01 -2.69 -17.03
C ALA A 214 0.01 -1.39 -17.87
N LEU A 215 1.06 -0.58 -17.74
CA LEU A 215 1.25 0.62 -18.53
C LEU A 215 1.40 0.28 -20.02
N GLY A 216 2.15 -0.78 -20.35
CA GLY A 216 2.30 -1.29 -21.72
C GLY A 216 0.96 -1.63 -22.39
N ARG A 217 0.02 -2.17 -21.62
CA ARG A 217 -1.34 -2.46 -22.12
C ARG A 217 -2.22 -1.23 -22.25
N ARG A 218 -2.16 -0.30 -21.28
CA ARG A 218 -3.08 0.87 -21.20
C ARG A 218 -2.56 2.09 -21.94
N ASN A 219 -1.26 2.30 -21.95
CA ASN A 219 -0.60 3.44 -22.58
C ASN A 219 0.75 3.03 -23.19
N PRO A 220 0.75 2.30 -24.32
CA PRO A 220 1.97 1.79 -24.95
C PRO A 220 2.94 2.90 -25.40
N VAL A 221 2.43 4.10 -25.66
CA VAL A 221 3.27 5.25 -26.02
C VAL A 221 4.19 5.65 -24.87
N ILE A 222 3.65 5.81 -23.68
CA ILE A 222 4.43 6.15 -22.47
C ILE A 222 5.32 4.98 -22.07
N ALA A 223 4.80 3.75 -22.07
CA ALA A 223 5.60 2.57 -21.77
C ALA A 223 6.81 2.42 -22.71
N GLY A 224 6.64 2.76 -23.99
CA GLY A 224 7.71 2.76 -24.97
C GLY A 224 8.78 3.83 -24.75
N GLN A 225 8.52 4.84 -23.93
CA GLN A 225 9.46 5.93 -23.63
C GLN A 225 10.33 5.69 -22.39
N VAL A 226 10.05 4.64 -21.62
CA VAL A 226 10.85 4.27 -20.45
C VAL A 226 11.50 2.90 -20.65
N GLU A 227 12.61 2.69 -19.97
CA GLU A 227 13.30 1.41 -19.96
C GLU A 227 13.90 1.13 -18.58
N PRO A 228 13.86 -0.14 -18.11
CA PRO A 228 14.54 -0.52 -16.89
C PRO A 228 16.05 -0.54 -17.09
N ILE A 229 16.78 0.16 -16.22
CA ILE A 229 18.24 0.12 -16.14
C ILE A 229 18.76 -0.76 -15.00
N TRP A 230 17.84 -1.25 -14.14
CA TRP A 230 18.09 -2.23 -13.08
C TRP A 230 16.82 -2.97 -12.72
N GLN A 231 16.99 -4.22 -12.27
CA GLN A 231 15.91 -5.06 -11.73
C GLN A 231 16.38 -5.80 -10.48
N SER A 232 15.50 -5.94 -9.50
CA SER A 232 15.75 -6.73 -8.30
C SER A 232 15.61 -8.24 -8.55
N PRO A 233 16.06 -9.09 -7.60
CA PRO A 233 15.50 -10.44 -7.46
C PRO A 233 13.98 -10.40 -7.33
N PRO A 234 13.27 -11.53 -7.58
CA PRO A 234 11.82 -11.63 -7.35
C PRO A 234 11.48 -11.31 -5.89
N ILE A 235 10.37 -10.60 -5.69
CA ILE A 235 9.79 -10.29 -4.39
C ILE A 235 8.34 -10.78 -4.37
N PRO A 236 7.83 -11.28 -3.24
CA PRO A 236 6.44 -11.74 -3.13
C PRO A 236 5.45 -10.65 -3.52
N GLU A 237 4.38 -11.04 -4.21
CA GLU A 237 3.26 -10.15 -4.50
C GLU A 237 2.55 -9.69 -3.21
N GLY A 238 1.73 -8.67 -3.35
CA GLY A 238 0.83 -8.23 -2.29
C GLY A 238 -0.36 -9.17 -2.09
N GLY A 239 -1.27 -8.75 -1.22
CA GLY A 239 -2.43 -9.56 -0.93
C GLY A 239 -3.58 -8.79 -0.30
N ILE A 240 -4.65 -9.52 -0.07
CA ILE A 240 -5.86 -9.06 0.60
C ILE A 240 -5.73 -9.32 2.08
N LEU A 241 -5.75 -8.27 2.85
CA LEU A 241 -5.77 -8.30 4.30
C LEU A 241 -7.14 -7.88 4.83
N VAL A 242 -7.47 -8.41 5.99
CA VAL A 242 -8.70 -8.12 6.72
C VAL A 242 -8.36 -7.83 8.18
N ARG A 243 -9.15 -7.01 8.86
CA ARG A 243 -9.04 -6.84 10.31
C ARG A 243 -9.28 -8.17 11.01
N GLY A 244 -8.41 -8.51 11.95
CA GLY A 244 -8.49 -9.77 12.70
C GLY A 244 -9.71 -9.87 13.61
N ASP A 245 -10.27 -8.74 14.04
CA ASP A 245 -11.43 -8.63 14.94
C ASP A 245 -12.80 -8.75 14.26
N LEU A 246 -12.86 -8.90 12.93
CA LEU A 246 -14.11 -9.15 12.22
C LEU A 246 -14.69 -10.52 12.56
N ASP A 247 -16.01 -10.63 12.38
CA ASP A 247 -16.74 -11.90 12.52
C ASP A 247 -16.06 -13.02 11.72
N PRO A 248 -15.75 -14.17 12.35
CA PRO A 248 -15.05 -15.26 11.67
C PRO A 248 -15.79 -15.81 10.44
N ALA A 249 -17.14 -15.84 10.46
CA ALA A 249 -17.92 -16.31 9.31
C ALA A 249 -17.87 -15.31 8.15
N LEU A 250 -17.81 -14.00 8.46
CA LEU A 250 -17.59 -12.98 7.45
C LEU A 250 -16.20 -13.06 6.85
N LYS A 251 -15.13 -13.23 7.66
CA LYS A 251 -13.77 -13.45 7.18
C LYS A 251 -13.69 -14.64 6.22
N GLU A 252 -14.35 -15.75 6.56
CA GLU A 252 -14.37 -16.94 5.69
C GLU A 252 -15.14 -16.70 4.39
N LYS A 253 -16.25 -15.95 4.40
CA LYS A 253 -16.94 -15.54 3.16
C LYS A 253 -16.04 -14.69 2.27
N ILE A 254 -15.31 -13.73 2.86
CA ILE A 254 -14.36 -12.88 2.13
C ILE A 254 -13.23 -13.72 1.55
N ARG A 255 -12.64 -14.62 2.34
CA ARG A 255 -11.61 -15.57 1.89
C ARG A 255 -12.10 -16.41 0.72
N SER A 256 -13.26 -17.05 0.87
CA SER A 256 -13.85 -17.92 -0.16
C SER A 256 -14.12 -17.13 -1.44
N PHE A 257 -14.64 -15.90 -1.33
CA PHE A 257 -14.86 -15.03 -2.48
C PHE A 257 -13.56 -14.84 -3.27
N PHE A 258 -12.49 -14.41 -2.64
CA PHE A 258 -11.23 -14.18 -3.36
C PHE A 258 -10.65 -15.46 -3.95
N LEU A 259 -10.62 -16.55 -3.18
CA LEU A 259 -10.03 -17.81 -3.65
C LEU A 259 -10.78 -18.49 -4.80
N THR A 260 -12.08 -18.19 -4.96
CA THR A 260 -12.91 -18.77 -6.02
C THR A 260 -13.19 -17.82 -7.18
N TYR A 261 -12.89 -16.52 -7.04
CA TYR A 261 -13.19 -15.50 -8.04
C TYR A 261 -12.45 -15.79 -9.36
N GLY A 262 -13.20 -15.89 -10.45
CA GLY A 262 -12.69 -16.23 -11.78
C GLY A 262 -12.39 -17.72 -12.00
N GLN A 263 -12.60 -18.61 -10.99
CA GLN A 263 -12.36 -20.04 -11.12
C GLN A 263 -13.55 -20.80 -11.74
N GLY A 264 -14.72 -20.17 -11.80
CA GLY A 264 -15.92 -20.76 -12.40
C GLY A 264 -15.86 -20.87 -13.92
N GLY A 265 -16.71 -21.72 -14.49
CA GLY A 265 -16.94 -21.83 -15.92
C GLY A 265 -18.02 -20.90 -16.45
N GLY A 266 -18.22 -20.92 -17.79
CA GLY A 266 -19.26 -20.17 -18.47
C GLY A 266 -19.07 -18.66 -18.50
N ALA A 267 -20.12 -17.94 -18.92
CA ALA A 267 -20.07 -16.50 -19.17
C ALA A 267 -19.67 -15.68 -17.93
N GLU A 268 -20.10 -16.11 -16.74
CA GLU A 268 -19.76 -15.41 -15.49
C GLU A 268 -18.30 -15.59 -15.13
N GLY A 269 -17.76 -16.81 -15.18
CA GLY A 269 -16.34 -17.05 -14.97
C GLY A 269 -15.47 -16.26 -15.96
N ASP A 270 -15.88 -16.19 -17.24
CA ASP A 270 -15.19 -15.39 -18.26
C ASP A 270 -15.23 -13.89 -17.93
N ARG A 271 -16.36 -13.40 -17.41
CA ARG A 271 -16.49 -12.00 -16.98
C ARG A 271 -15.53 -11.71 -15.81
N GLN A 272 -15.52 -12.57 -14.79
CA GLN A 272 -14.64 -12.41 -13.62
C GLN A 272 -13.16 -12.46 -14.01
N ARG A 273 -12.76 -13.35 -14.91
CA ARG A 273 -11.39 -13.38 -15.45
C ARG A 273 -11.01 -12.08 -16.17
N ARG A 274 -11.94 -11.45 -16.90
CA ARG A 274 -11.69 -10.12 -17.49
C ARG A 274 -11.51 -9.04 -16.44
N VAL A 275 -12.27 -9.08 -15.34
CA VAL A 275 -12.08 -8.15 -14.21
C VAL A 275 -10.69 -8.33 -13.59
N LEU A 276 -10.28 -9.57 -13.34
CA LEU A 276 -8.92 -9.88 -12.85
C LEU A 276 -7.84 -9.38 -13.82
N ALA A 277 -8.02 -9.62 -15.11
CA ALA A 277 -7.08 -9.21 -16.14
C ALA A 277 -6.91 -7.68 -16.21
N ALA A 278 -7.99 -6.92 -16.00
CA ALA A 278 -7.93 -5.46 -15.91
C ALA A 278 -7.09 -5.00 -14.70
N LEU A 279 -7.12 -5.75 -13.59
CA LEU A 279 -6.28 -5.54 -12.41
C LEU A 279 -4.85 -6.09 -12.55
N SER A 280 -4.53 -6.74 -13.68
CA SER A 280 -3.25 -7.42 -13.94
C SER A 280 -3.07 -8.73 -13.18
N TYR A 281 -4.15 -9.33 -12.69
CA TYR A 281 -4.16 -10.61 -11.98
C TYR A 281 -4.72 -11.73 -12.83
N SER A 282 -4.26 -12.96 -12.58
CA SER A 282 -4.88 -14.20 -13.10
C SER A 282 -5.85 -14.81 -12.08
N ARG A 283 -5.52 -14.73 -10.82
CA ARG A 283 -6.32 -15.25 -9.70
C ARG A 283 -5.82 -14.71 -8.37
N PHE A 284 -6.52 -15.05 -7.30
CA PHE A 284 -6.02 -15.02 -5.93
C PHE A 284 -5.70 -16.45 -5.48
N SER A 285 -4.70 -16.60 -4.60
CA SER A 285 -4.30 -17.87 -4.01
C SER A 285 -4.19 -17.74 -2.50
N ALA A 286 -4.34 -18.85 -1.78
CA ALA A 286 -4.12 -18.86 -0.35
C ALA A 286 -2.68 -18.39 -0.03
N ALA A 287 -2.55 -17.63 1.05
CA ALA A 287 -1.27 -17.25 1.63
C ALA A 287 -1.19 -17.83 3.04
N ASP A 288 -0.02 -18.32 3.41
CA ASP A 288 0.31 -18.68 4.78
C ASP A 288 1.12 -17.57 5.47
N ASP A 289 1.35 -17.70 6.76
CA ASP A 289 2.05 -16.70 7.56
C ASP A 289 3.52 -16.50 7.13
N ASN A 290 4.10 -17.45 6.41
CA ASN A 290 5.50 -17.45 5.98
C ASN A 290 5.67 -16.87 4.57
N TYR A 291 4.59 -16.69 3.82
CA TYR A 291 4.62 -16.15 2.45
C TYR A 291 5.41 -14.84 2.35
N LEU A 292 5.32 -13.99 3.36
CA LEU A 292 6.00 -12.69 3.40
C LEU A 292 7.38 -12.71 4.07
N ASP A 293 7.88 -13.85 4.52
CA ASP A 293 9.19 -13.95 5.18
C ASP A 293 10.36 -13.39 4.36
N PRO A 294 10.42 -13.54 3.02
CA PRO A 294 11.46 -12.86 2.24
C PRO A 294 11.45 -11.33 2.41
N VAL A 295 10.29 -10.72 2.58
CA VAL A 295 10.21 -9.26 2.79
C VAL A 295 10.47 -8.89 4.25
N ARG A 296 10.09 -9.73 5.21
CA ARG A 296 10.50 -9.55 6.62
C ARG A 296 12.02 -9.57 6.77
N GLU A 297 12.73 -10.44 6.03
CA GLU A 297 14.20 -10.43 6.00
C GLU A 297 14.74 -9.07 5.49
N LEU A 298 14.18 -8.51 4.41
CA LEU A 298 14.60 -7.21 3.90
C LEU A 298 14.33 -6.06 4.90
N MET A 299 13.20 -6.10 5.61
CA MET A 299 12.86 -5.13 6.65
C MET A 299 13.84 -5.23 7.83
N ALA A 300 14.20 -6.44 8.26
CA ALA A 300 15.16 -6.67 9.33
C ALA A 300 16.59 -6.25 8.91
N ASP A 301 17.01 -6.50 7.67
CA ASP A 301 18.28 -5.99 7.11
C ASP A 301 18.32 -4.46 7.10
N GLN A 302 17.22 -3.82 6.72
CA GLN A 302 17.12 -2.35 6.76
C GLN A 302 17.17 -1.81 8.20
N ALA A 303 16.46 -2.45 9.13
CA ALA A 303 16.50 -2.10 10.55
C ALA A 303 17.91 -2.26 11.13
N LEU A 304 18.61 -3.34 10.76
CA LEU A 304 19.99 -3.57 11.17
C LEU A 304 20.94 -2.47 10.66
N ALA A 305 20.80 -2.09 9.38
CA ALA A 305 21.60 -1.02 8.79
C ALA A 305 21.34 0.32 9.48
N ALA A 306 20.07 0.65 9.75
CA ALA A 306 19.67 1.88 10.44
C ALA A 306 20.19 1.93 11.89
N ALA A 307 20.11 0.81 12.63
CA ALA A 307 20.61 0.71 14.00
C ALA A 307 22.14 0.88 14.05
N ARG A 308 22.87 0.27 13.12
CA ARG A 308 24.33 0.45 13.01
C ARG A 308 24.72 1.90 12.72
N ALA A 309 24.01 2.56 11.81
CA ALA A 309 24.27 3.97 11.48
C ALA A 309 24.05 4.92 12.67
N LYS A 310 23.15 4.57 13.59
CA LYS A 310 22.84 5.33 14.82
C LYS A 310 23.71 4.93 16.01
N GLY A 311 24.53 3.88 15.91
CA GLY A 311 25.25 3.32 17.06
C GLY A 311 24.34 2.65 18.11
N ASP A 312 23.12 2.25 17.73
CA ASP A 312 22.14 1.60 18.59
C ASP A 312 22.45 0.11 18.74
N ALA A 313 23.22 -0.24 19.76
CA ALA A 313 23.60 -1.63 20.04
C ALA A 313 22.40 -2.54 20.34
N ALA A 314 21.33 -2.03 20.97
CA ALA A 314 20.14 -2.81 21.28
C ALA A 314 19.35 -3.11 20.00
N GLY A 315 19.17 -2.12 19.14
CA GLY A 315 18.54 -2.28 17.83
C GLY A 315 19.32 -3.24 16.91
N VAL A 316 20.66 -3.17 16.92
CA VAL A 316 21.51 -4.14 16.20
C VAL A 316 21.25 -5.57 16.67
N ALA A 317 21.25 -5.80 18.00
CA ALA A 317 21.01 -7.13 18.55
C ALA A 317 19.60 -7.65 18.27
N ALA A 318 18.59 -6.78 18.28
CA ALA A 318 17.20 -7.14 17.93
C ALA A 318 17.10 -7.57 16.47
N ALA A 319 17.52 -6.73 15.53
CA ALA A 319 17.46 -7.02 14.10
C ALA A 319 18.27 -8.27 13.70
N GLN A 320 19.40 -8.54 14.38
CA GLN A 320 20.18 -9.76 14.17
C GLN A 320 19.42 -11.02 14.60
N ARG A 321 18.70 -10.97 15.75
CA ARG A 321 17.86 -12.10 16.21
C ARG A 321 16.72 -12.37 15.23
N ASP A 322 16.06 -11.31 14.75
CA ASP A 322 14.97 -11.43 13.79
C ASP A 322 15.44 -12.07 12.48
N LEU A 323 16.57 -11.62 11.95
CA LEU A 323 17.20 -12.22 10.75
C LEU A 323 17.54 -13.69 10.96
N GLN A 324 18.11 -14.04 12.09
CA GLN A 324 18.46 -15.41 12.42
C GLN A 324 17.21 -16.30 12.49
N ALA A 325 16.14 -15.82 13.14
CA ALA A 325 14.87 -16.55 13.24
C ALA A 325 14.20 -16.76 11.87
N LEU A 326 14.21 -15.73 11.01
CA LEU A 326 13.65 -15.81 9.65
C LEU A 326 14.41 -16.79 8.77
N ARG A 327 15.75 -16.77 8.82
CA ARG A 327 16.61 -17.69 8.06
C ARG A 327 16.43 -19.14 8.52
N ALA A 328 16.33 -19.37 9.83
CA ALA A 328 16.07 -20.70 10.36
C ALA A 328 14.72 -21.26 9.91
N ARG A 329 13.66 -20.43 9.85
CA ARG A 329 12.35 -20.85 9.31
C ARG A 329 12.43 -21.26 7.85
N ARG A 330 13.17 -20.52 7.03
CA ARG A 330 13.33 -20.81 5.60
C ARG A 330 14.10 -22.12 5.34
N GLU A 331 15.08 -22.45 6.18
CA GLU A 331 15.85 -23.70 6.06
C GLU A 331 15.02 -24.97 6.38
N VAL A 332 13.93 -24.83 7.15
CA VAL A 332 13.04 -25.92 7.53
C VAL A 332 11.91 -26.14 6.51
N GLN A 333 11.69 -25.21 5.62
CA GLN A 333 10.68 -25.33 4.54
C GLN A 333 11.33 -25.94 3.30
N PRO A 334 10.83 -27.12 2.82
CA PRO A 334 11.36 -27.77 1.62
C PRO A 334 11.02 -27.03 0.33
#